data_a85c540a788958bfb7a0364f47101ed9
#
_entry.id   a85c540a788958bfb7a0364f47101ed9
#
_cell.length_a   1.000
_cell.length_b   1.000
_cell.length_c   1.000
_cell.angle_alpha   90.00
_cell.angle_beta   90.00
_cell.angle_gamma   90.00
#
_symmetry.space_group_name_H-M   'P 1'
#
loop_
_entity.id
_entity.type
_entity.pdbx_description
1 polymer ?
#
loop_
_entity_poly.entity_id
_entity_poly.type
_entity_poly.pdbx_seq_one_letter_code
_entity_poly.pdbx_strand_id
1 'polypeptide(L)'
;MQKLKYISLSLLIMMLFLLTLSGCKSSVSKTTEKSQSGSRDSRDLTVIGFSQVGAESTWRIINSESMKEAFTEERGYKLIFEDGQQKQSNQIMAIRKFIQQEVDYIVLAPVTETGWDTVLMEAKEAGIPVIIVDRMVDVEDDSLYECWVGSNVYLEGQKMCTWINDYCKAKNIDVKKLNVVNIQGTIGATAEIGRTRGLQEASMEYGWNLLRKAPGDFTKAKGREVMKSLLSQYKVINIVYCENDEMAMGAIEEIEAEGKKVGSNIRAGQIMVVSFDGVSEEAKQLVRDGKISCIAECNPLHSPRVRAIIEKLEKGETLPKLQYVNENMYAHDNTVRKINVQGTDFSVTVLNSSDIDTGSQIVQKPEDN
;
A
#
# COMPACT_ATOMS: atom_id res chain seq x y z
N MET A 1 -40.32 -31.69 -57.13
CA MET A 1 -41.48 -30.80 -57.00
C MET A 1 -41.78 -30.39 -55.53
N GLN A 2 -40.78 -30.35 -54.65
CA GLN A 2 -40.99 -29.98 -53.24
C GLN A 2 -40.32 -28.65 -52.80
N LYS A 3 -39.50 -28.05 -53.68
CA LYS A 3 -38.81 -26.79 -53.37
C LYS A 3 -39.57 -25.50 -53.78
N LEU A 4 -40.69 -25.59 -54.43
CA LEU A 4 -41.47 -24.42 -54.88
C LEU A 4 -42.60 -24.03 -53.95
N LYS A 5 -42.89 -24.80 -52.87
CA LYS A 5 -43.98 -24.47 -51.89
C LYS A 5 -43.55 -23.60 -50.73
N TYR A 6 -42.23 -23.41 -50.46
CA TYR A 6 -41.73 -22.61 -49.33
C TYR A 6 -41.45 -21.14 -49.70
N ILE A 7 -41.32 -20.80 -51.00
CA ILE A 7 -41.06 -19.44 -51.45
C ILE A 7 -42.34 -18.58 -51.47
N SER A 8 -43.51 -19.22 -51.60
CA SER A 8 -44.81 -18.51 -51.63
C SER A 8 -45.32 -18.10 -50.23
N LEU A 9 -44.87 -18.79 -49.17
CA LEU A 9 -45.35 -18.50 -47.80
C LEU A 9 -44.53 -17.41 -47.11
N SER A 10 -43.29 -17.17 -47.49
CA SER A 10 -42.45 -16.10 -46.92
C SER A 10 -42.76 -14.71 -47.51
N LEU A 11 -43.29 -14.61 -48.71
CA LEU A 11 -43.73 -13.34 -49.32
C LEU A 11 -45.06 -12.83 -48.82
N LEU A 12 -45.92 -13.72 -48.28
CA LEU A 12 -47.25 -13.32 -47.74
C LEU A 12 -47.14 -12.75 -46.31
N ILE A 13 -46.12 -13.13 -45.53
CA ILE A 13 -45.89 -12.62 -44.17
C ILE A 13 -45.20 -11.24 -44.18
N MET A 14 -44.51 -10.88 -45.25
CA MET A 14 -43.84 -9.56 -45.37
C MET A 14 -44.77 -8.43 -45.83
N MET A 15 -45.97 -8.74 -46.30
CA MET A 15 -46.93 -7.73 -46.79
C MET A 15 -47.99 -7.33 -45.76
N LEU A 16 -48.03 -7.93 -44.57
CA LEU A 16 -49.00 -7.61 -43.49
C LEU A 16 -48.46 -6.68 -42.40
N PHE A 17 -47.22 -6.15 -42.54
CA PHE A 17 -46.58 -5.28 -41.51
C PHE A 17 -46.46 -3.81 -41.92
N LEU A 18 -47.17 -3.38 -42.99
CA LEU A 18 -47.05 -2.02 -43.56
C LEU A 18 -48.31 -1.17 -43.52
N LEU A 19 -49.24 -1.39 -42.60
CA LEU A 19 -50.45 -0.58 -42.47
C LEU A 19 -50.86 -0.33 -41.03
N THR A 20 -50.01 0.47 -40.27
CA THR A 20 -50.53 1.27 -39.14
C THR A 20 -49.59 2.43 -38.83
N LEU A 21 -49.59 3.46 -39.66
CA LEU A 21 -49.09 4.76 -39.30
C LEU A 21 -50.09 5.81 -39.82
N SER A 22 -50.99 6.24 -38.94
CA SER A 22 -51.66 7.53 -39.11
C SER A 22 -52.27 7.99 -37.78
N GLY A 23 -51.68 9.07 -37.25
CA GLY A 23 -52.43 10.21 -36.73
C GLY A 23 -52.85 10.20 -35.26
N CYS A 24 -52.22 11.07 -34.49
CA CYS A 24 -52.92 12.24 -33.96
C CYS A 24 -52.01 13.20 -33.20
N LYS A 25 -52.06 14.45 -33.61
CA LYS A 25 -51.51 15.64 -32.89
C LYS A 25 -52.47 16.05 -31.76
N SER A 26 -51.89 16.47 -30.65
CA SER A 26 -52.19 17.66 -29.81
C SER A 26 -51.90 17.26 -28.35
N SER A 27 -51.41 18.00 -27.44
CA SER A 27 -51.29 19.44 -27.19
C SER A 27 -50.34 19.61 -25.95
N VAL A 28 -49.65 20.71 -25.91
CA VAL A 28 -48.80 21.19 -24.80
C VAL A 28 -49.52 21.23 -23.48
N SER A 29 -48.89 20.70 -22.42
CA SER A 29 -49.09 21.22 -21.07
C SER A 29 -47.78 21.14 -20.29
N LYS A 30 -47.34 22.30 -19.80
CA LYS A 30 -46.25 22.49 -18.82
C LYS A 30 -46.64 21.80 -17.51
N THR A 31 -45.74 21.09 -16.87
CA THR A 31 -45.56 21.23 -15.41
C THR A 31 -44.42 20.38 -14.87
N THR A 32 -43.56 21.03 -14.14
CA THR A 32 -42.82 20.61 -12.92
C THR A 32 -41.74 19.53 -13.06
N GLU A 33 -40.53 20.01 -13.03
CA GLU A 33 -39.36 19.21 -12.67
C GLU A 33 -39.57 18.52 -11.33
N LYS A 34 -39.64 17.20 -11.35
CA LYS A 34 -39.37 16.36 -10.20
C LYS A 34 -38.00 15.74 -10.44
N SER A 35 -37.02 16.13 -9.63
CA SER A 35 -35.77 15.42 -9.47
C SER A 35 -36.03 13.94 -9.18
N GLN A 36 -35.91 13.09 -10.19
CA GLN A 36 -35.80 11.65 -9.99
C GLN A 36 -34.36 11.38 -9.63
N SER A 37 -34.09 11.07 -8.35
CA SER A 37 -32.96 10.26 -7.96
C SER A 37 -33.22 8.87 -8.58
N GLY A 38 -32.76 8.66 -9.80
CA GLY A 38 -32.79 7.35 -10.45
C GLY A 38 -31.82 6.44 -9.72
N SER A 39 -32.30 5.32 -9.19
CA SER A 39 -31.46 4.19 -8.85
C SER A 39 -30.68 3.82 -10.12
N ARG A 40 -29.35 3.96 -10.12
CA ARG A 40 -28.50 3.45 -11.19
C ARG A 40 -28.77 1.95 -11.33
N ASP A 41 -29.09 1.50 -12.52
CA ASP A 41 -29.23 0.07 -12.83
C ASP A 41 -27.85 -0.60 -12.63
N SER A 42 -27.79 -1.84 -12.12
CA SER A 42 -26.56 -2.58 -11.82
C SER A 42 -25.63 -2.79 -13.05
N ARG A 43 -26.04 -2.31 -14.22
CA ARG A 43 -25.28 -2.33 -15.47
C ARG A 43 -24.33 -1.15 -15.67
N ASP A 44 -24.40 -0.14 -14.80
CA ASP A 44 -23.59 1.09 -14.91
C ASP A 44 -22.46 1.16 -13.85
N LEU A 45 -22.14 0.07 -13.16
CA LEU A 45 -21.09 0.05 -12.15
C LEU A 45 -19.74 -0.26 -12.79
N THR A 46 -18.71 0.54 -12.49
CA THR A 46 -17.34 0.20 -12.81
C THR A 46 -16.87 -0.96 -11.92
N VAL A 47 -16.50 -2.09 -12.51
CA VAL A 47 -16.11 -3.32 -11.82
C VAL A 47 -14.59 -3.34 -11.62
N ILE A 48 -14.16 -3.44 -10.38
CA ILE A 48 -12.73 -3.45 -10.02
C ILE A 48 -12.37 -4.78 -9.39
N GLY A 49 -11.40 -5.50 -9.96
CA GLY A 49 -10.77 -6.65 -9.33
C GLY A 49 -9.58 -6.18 -8.49
N PHE A 50 -9.61 -6.37 -7.17
CA PHE A 50 -8.49 -6.05 -6.29
C PHE A 50 -7.85 -7.30 -5.72
N SER A 51 -6.60 -7.58 -6.14
CA SER A 51 -5.78 -8.66 -5.58
C SER A 51 -4.85 -8.12 -4.51
N GLN A 52 -5.16 -8.43 -3.25
CA GLN A 52 -4.39 -8.03 -2.07
C GLN A 52 -3.35 -9.09 -1.70
N VAL A 53 -2.25 -8.69 -1.07
CA VAL A 53 -1.20 -9.59 -0.54
C VAL A 53 -1.76 -10.60 0.45
N GLY A 54 -2.50 -10.11 1.46
CA GLY A 54 -2.99 -10.88 2.59
C GLY A 54 -3.54 -9.98 3.70
N ALA A 55 -3.41 -10.42 4.94
CA ALA A 55 -3.77 -9.67 6.15
C ALA A 55 -2.67 -9.81 7.21
N GLU A 56 -1.40 -9.74 6.78
CA GLU A 56 -0.22 -10.02 7.60
C GLU A 56 0.09 -8.95 8.66
N SER A 57 -0.45 -7.75 8.49
CA SER A 57 -0.19 -6.59 9.36
C SER A 57 -1.39 -5.68 9.49
N THR A 58 -1.40 -4.85 10.51
CA THR A 58 -2.40 -3.78 10.70
C THR A 58 -2.40 -2.83 9.51
N TRP A 59 -1.23 -2.50 8.95
CA TRP A 59 -1.11 -1.69 7.74
C TRP A 59 -1.91 -2.30 6.58
N ARG A 60 -1.77 -3.60 6.35
CA ARG A 60 -2.43 -4.31 5.27
C ARG A 60 -3.95 -4.36 5.44
N ILE A 61 -4.41 -4.55 6.68
CA ILE A 61 -5.85 -4.51 7.01
C ILE A 61 -6.43 -3.14 6.69
N ILE A 62 -5.78 -2.04 7.14
CA ILE A 62 -6.22 -0.67 6.88
C ILE A 62 -6.24 -0.39 5.37
N ASN A 63 -5.22 -0.82 4.62
CA ASN A 63 -5.18 -0.68 3.16
C ASN A 63 -6.36 -1.38 2.50
N SER A 64 -6.67 -2.61 2.91
CA SER A 64 -7.81 -3.38 2.39
C SER A 64 -9.16 -2.71 2.70
N GLU A 65 -9.36 -2.27 3.93
CA GLU A 65 -10.61 -1.58 4.32
C GLU A 65 -10.76 -0.24 3.58
N SER A 66 -9.68 0.53 3.41
CA SER A 66 -9.69 1.75 2.61
C SER A 66 -10.20 1.48 1.18
N MET A 67 -9.74 0.39 0.54
CA MET A 67 -10.22 0.00 -0.80
C MET A 67 -11.69 -0.38 -0.79
N LYS A 68 -12.15 -1.20 0.17
CA LYS A 68 -13.56 -1.61 0.29
C LYS A 68 -14.49 -0.43 0.53
N GLU A 69 -14.07 0.54 1.35
CA GLU A 69 -14.86 1.74 1.65
C GLU A 69 -14.94 2.70 0.46
N ALA A 70 -13.90 2.76 -0.36
CA ALA A 70 -13.85 3.68 -1.51
C ALA A 70 -14.65 3.17 -2.70
N PHE A 71 -14.71 1.86 -2.93
CA PHE A 71 -15.28 1.26 -4.12
C PHE A 71 -16.58 0.50 -3.81
N THR A 72 -17.64 1.26 -3.50
CA THR A 72 -18.97 0.76 -3.18
C THR A 72 -19.97 1.03 -4.32
N GLU A 73 -21.06 0.25 -4.38
CA GLU A 73 -22.13 0.43 -5.38
C GLU A 73 -22.78 1.81 -5.29
N GLU A 74 -22.90 2.38 -4.09
CA GLU A 74 -23.42 3.73 -3.88
C GLU A 74 -22.57 4.81 -4.55
N ARG A 75 -21.27 4.52 -4.72
CA ARG A 75 -20.31 5.41 -5.39
C ARG A 75 -20.11 5.07 -6.87
N GLY A 76 -20.86 4.11 -7.40
CA GLY A 76 -20.79 3.70 -8.79
C GLY A 76 -19.77 2.60 -9.08
N TYR A 77 -19.29 1.88 -8.07
CA TYR A 77 -18.28 0.83 -8.22
C TYR A 77 -18.75 -0.51 -7.68
N LYS A 78 -18.21 -1.58 -8.24
CA LYS A 78 -18.31 -2.94 -7.69
C LYS A 78 -16.90 -3.48 -7.48
N LEU A 79 -16.52 -3.68 -6.22
CA LEU A 79 -15.21 -4.26 -5.86
C LEU A 79 -15.32 -5.80 -5.75
N ILE A 80 -14.46 -6.49 -6.49
CA ILE A 80 -14.21 -7.92 -6.34
C ILE A 80 -12.86 -8.06 -5.64
N PHE A 81 -12.89 -8.42 -4.36
CA PHE A 81 -11.70 -8.51 -3.51
C PHE A 81 -11.21 -9.95 -3.41
N GLU A 82 -9.92 -10.18 -3.68
CA GLU A 82 -9.27 -11.48 -3.53
C GLU A 82 -8.05 -11.36 -2.61
N ASP A 83 -8.03 -12.16 -1.55
CA ASP A 83 -6.93 -12.26 -0.60
C ASP A 83 -5.90 -13.27 -1.10
N GLY A 84 -4.69 -12.81 -1.36
CA GLY A 84 -3.56 -13.63 -1.82
C GLY A 84 -3.00 -14.58 -0.75
N GLN A 85 -3.33 -14.38 0.53
CA GLN A 85 -2.82 -15.18 1.64
C GLN A 85 -1.28 -15.29 1.62
N GLN A 86 -0.61 -14.20 1.27
CA GLN A 86 0.84 -14.09 1.11
C GLN A 86 1.44 -15.08 0.09
N LYS A 87 0.64 -15.50 -0.89
CA LYS A 87 1.07 -16.42 -1.96
C LYS A 87 0.83 -15.79 -3.33
N GLN A 88 1.92 -15.57 -4.06
CA GLN A 88 1.85 -15.06 -5.43
C GLN A 88 0.98 -15.92 -6.34
N SER A 89 1.03 -17.25 -6.17
CA SER A 89 0.19 -18.17 -6.96
C SER A 89 -1.31 -17.89 -6.80
N ASN A 90 -1.76 -17.50 -5.60
CA ASN A 90 -3.16 -17.13 -5.37
C ASN A 90 -3.50 -15.82 -6.08
N GLN A 91 -2.58 -14.83 -6.08
CA GLN A 91 -2.78 -13.57 -6.79
C GLN A 91 -2.80 -13.77 -8.31
N ILE A 92 -1.95 -14.63 -8.85
CA ILE A 92 -1.98 -15.01 -10.28
C ILE A 92 -3.35 -15.64 -10.63
N MET A 93 -3.87 -16.54 -9.78
CA MET A 93 -5.22 -17.11 -9.98
C MET A 93 -6.31 -16.04 -9.87
N ALA A 94 -6.18 -15.09 -8.95
CA ALA A 94 -7.12 -13.99 -8.80
C ALA A 94 -7.18 -13.10 -10.05
N ILE A 95 -6.01 -12.73 -10.61
CA ILE A 95 -5.95 -11.94 -11.85
C ILE A 95 -6.63 -12.68 -13.00
N ARG A 96 -6.36 -13.97 -13.19
CA ARG A 96 -7.03 -14.77 -14.21
C ARG A 96 -8.54 -14.88 -14.01
N LYS A 97 -8.98 -14.95 -12.75
CA LYS A 97 -10.42 -14.88 -12.41
C LYS A 97 -11.03 -13.52 -12.78
N PHE A 98 -10.33 -12.42 -12.52
CA PHE A 98 -10.77 -11.09 -12.91
C PHE A 98 -10.89 -10.95 -14.43
N ILE A 99 -9.90 -11.48 -15.19
CA ILE A 99 -9.95 -11.53 -16.66
C ILE A 99 -11.18 -12.30 -17.14
N GLN A 100 -11.46 -13.49 -16.57
CA GLN A 100 -12.65 -14.29 -16.91
C GLN A 100 -13.97 -13.60 -16.57
N GLN A 101 -13.96 -12.71 -15.58
CA GLN A 101 -15.14 -11.93 -15.16
C GLN A 101 -15.25 -10.60 -15.91
N GLU A 102 -14.33 -10.32 -16.84
CA GLU A 102 -14.30 -9.10 -17.66
C GLU A 102 -14.43 -7.83 -16.80
N VAL A 103 -13.62 -7.74 -15.72
CA VAL A 103 -13.59 -6.54 -14.88
C VAL A 103 -13.06 -5.34 -15.67
N ASP A 104 -13.49 -4.12 -15.33
CA ASP A 104 -13.05 -2.91 -16.01
C ASP A 104 -11.61 -2.52 -15.66
N TYR A 105 -11.18 -2.79 -14.41
CA TYR A 105 -9.84 -2.50 -13.89
C TYR A 105 -9.36 -3.61 -12.98
N ILE A 106 -8.06 -3.89 -13.02
CA ILE A 106 -7.38 -4.71 -12.02
C ILE A 106 -6.48 -3.82 -11.18
N VAL A 107 -6.61 -3.91 -9.84
CA VAL A 107 -5.68 -3.32 -8.88
C VAL A 107 -4.90 -4.47 -8.24
N LEU A 108 -3.57 -4.37 -8.25
CA LEU A 108 -2.68 -5.40 -7.71
C LEU A 108 -1.75 -4.81 -6.66
N ALA A 109 -1.78 -5.36 -5.44
CA ALA A 109 -0.73 -5.19 -4.44
C ALA A 109 0.11 -6.50 -4.44
N PRO A 110 1.27 -6.57 -5.10
CA PRO A 110 1.96 -7.83 -5.32
C PRO A 110 2.67 -8.35 -4.06
N VAL A 111 2.80 -9.68 -3.88
CA VAL A 111 3.55 -10.28 -2.77
C VAL A 111 5.04 -9.98 -2.89
N THR A 112 5.61 -10.16 -4.09
CA THR A 112 7.00 -9.89 -4.46
C THR A 112 7.05 -9.15 -5.78
N GLU A 113 8.22 -8.60 -6.15
CA GLU A 113 8.34 -7.81 -7.38
C GLU A 113 8.38 -8.64 -8.66
N THR A 114 8.96 -9.84 -8.62
CA THR A 114 9.24 -10.65 -9.82
C THR A 114 8.16 -11.68 -10.16
N GLY A 115 8.11 -12.12 -11.43
CA GLY A 115 7.27 -13.23 -11.89
C GLY A 115 5.85 -12.85 -12.29
N TRP A 116 5.64 -11.61 -12.71
CA TRP A 116 4.34 -11.07 -13.09
C TRP A 116 4.10 -10.96 -14.59
N ASP A 117 5.16 -11.03 -15.43
CA ASP A 117 5.11 -10.77 -16.87
C ASP A 117 3.98 -11.52 -17.56
N THR A 118 3.88 -12.83 -17.33
CA THR A 118 2.89 -13.68 -18.01
C THR A 118 1.46 -13.25 -17.69
N VAL A 119 1.11 -13.10 -16.40
CA VAL A 119 -0.29 -12.81 -16.03
C VAL A 119 -0.67 -11.37 -16.33
N LEU A 120 0.27 -10.43 -16.29
CA LEU A 120 0.02 -9.05 -16.70
C LEU A 120 -0.11 -8.94 -18.22
N MET A 121 0.61 -9.75 -18.99
CA MET A 121 0.41 -9.88 -20.43
C MET A 121 -0.98 -10.44 -20.74
N GLU A 122 -1.45 -11.48 -20.02
CA GLU A 122 -2.82 -12.01 -20.15
C GLU A 122 -3.87 -10.90 -19.91
N ALA A 123 -3.69 -10.05 -18.89
CA ALA A 123 -4.58 -8.92 -18.61
C ALA A 123 -4.57 -7.88 -19.74
N LYS A 124 -3.38 -7.52 -20.24
CA LYS A 124 -3.19 -6.59 -21.36
C LYS A 124 -3.84 -7.11 -22.65
N GLU A 125 -3.68 -8.40 -22.98
CA GLU A 125 -4.33 -9.02 -24.14
C GLU A 125 -5.86 -9.05 -24.02
N ALA A 126 -6.38 -9.15 -22.79
CA ALA A 126 -7.81 -9.01 -22.51
C ALA A 126 -8.30 -7.54 -22.55
N GLY A 127 -7.40 -6.57 -22.73
CA GLY A 127 -7.72 -5.14 -22.74
C GLY A 127 -8.09 -4.58 -21.37
N ILE A 128 -7.68 -5.23 -20.28
CA ILE A 128 -7.99 -4.79 -18.91
C ILE A 128 -6.80 -4.04 -18.33
N PRO A 129 -6.92 -2.73 -18.06
CA PRO A 129 -5.86 -1.93 -17.46
C PRO A 129 -5.53 -2.37 -16.02
N VAL A 130 -4.24 -2.43 -15.70
CA VAL A 130 -3.74 -2.83 -14.39
C VAL A 130 -3.11 -1.64 -13.68
N ILE A 131 -3.51 -1.39 -12.43
CA ILE A 131 -2.94 -0.38 -11.54
C ILE A 131 -2.19 -1.13 -10.43
N ILE A 132 -0.90 -0.84 -10.28
CA ILE A 132 -0.07 -1.43 -9.23
C ILE A 132 -0.08 -0.51 -8.01
N VAL A 133 -0.27 -1.08 -6.83
CA VAL A 133 -0.30 -0.31 -5.57
C VAL A 133 0.66 -0.90 -4.52
N ASP A 134 1.19 -0.05 -3.65
CA ASP A 134 2.09 -0.40 -2.55
C ASP A 134 3.41 -1.00 -3.06
N ARG A 135 3.49 -2.31 -3.24
CA ARG A 135 4.67 -3.00 -3.76
C ARG A 135 4.72 -2.91 -5.28
N MET A 136 5.93 -2.82 -5.82
CA MET A 136 6.19 -2.71 -7.25
C MET A 136 6.17 -4.10 -7.92
N VAL A 137 6.10 -4.11 -9.23
CA VAL A 137 6.42 -5.26 -10.10
C VAL A 137 7.69 -4.97 -10.88
N ASP A 138 8.56 -5.97 -11.00
CA ASP A 138 9.74 -5.97 -11.86
C ASP A 138 9.41 -6.80 -13.10
N VAL A 139 9.10 -6.15 -14.20
CA VAL A 139 8.67 -6.73 -15.46
C VAL A 139 9.54 -6.20 -16.60
N GLU A 140 9.69 -7.01 -17.67
CA GLU A 140 10.51 -6.64 -18.83
C GLU A 140 9.87 -5.51 -19.67
N ASP A 141 8.53 -5.45 -19.71
CA ASP A 141 7.75 -4.44 -20.45
C ASP A 141 6.87 -3.65 -19.47
N ASP A 142 7.24 -2.41 -19.22
CA ASP A 142 6.48 -1.53 -18.31
C ASP A 142 5.08 -1.13 -18.84
N SER A 143 4.79 -1.40 -20.12
CA SER A 143 3.45 -1.22 -20.69
C SER A 143 2.44 -2.29 -20.24
N LEU A 144 2.84 -3.26 -19.41
CA LEU A 144 1.97 -4.27 -18.83
C LEU A 144 1.08 -3.74 -17.69
N TYR A 145 1.31 -2.54 -17.23
CA TYR A 145 0.46 -1.86 -16.24
C TYR A 145 0.38 -0.35 -16.56
N GLU A 146 -0.67 0.31 -16.09
CA GLU A 146 -0.90 1.75 -16.34
C GLU A 146 0.06 2.62 -15.52
N CYS A 147 0.02 2.46 -14.22
CA CYS A 147 0.89 3.16 -13.29
C CYS A 147 1.04 2.39 -11.97
N TRP A 148 2.01 2.84 -11.18
CA TRP A 148 2.20 2.42 -9.80
C TRP A 148 1.99 3.61 -8.87
N VAL A 149 1.35 3.37 -7.71
CA VAL A 149 1.21 4.33 -6.61
C VAL A 149 1.62 3.71 -5.29
N GLY A 150 2.53 4.35 -4.57
CA GLY A 150 3.04 3.84 -3.31
C GLY A 150 4.10 4.73 -2.68
N SER A 151 4.73 4.23 -1.64
CA SER A 151 5.73 4.92 -0.84
C SER A 151 7.12 4.85 -1.48
N ASN A 152 7.92 5.90 -1.30
CA ASN A 152 9.34 5.83 -1.65
C ASN A 152 10.11 5.13 -0.52
N VAL A 153 10.03 3.81 -0.49
CA VAL A 153 10.56 2.97 0.58
C VAL A 153 12.10 3.03 0.71
N TYR A 154 12.79 3.35 -0.37
CA TYR A 154 14.24 3.62 -0.29
C TYR A 154 14.51 4.95 0.43
N LEU A 155 13.75 5.99 0.11
CA LEU A 155 13.81 7.28 0.82
C LEU A 155 13.40 7.14 2.29
N GLU A 156 12.40 6.29 2.62
CA GLU A 156 12.07 5.96 4.02
C GLU A 156 13.30 5.41 4.76
N GLY A 157 14.00 4.43 4.16
CA GLY A 157 15.22 3.87 4.70
C GLY A 157 16.32 4.92 4.90
N GLN A 158 16.53 5.80 3.92
CA GLN A 158 17.49 6.90 4.02
C GLN A 158 17.13 7.90 5.13
N LYS A 159 15.84 8.30 5.20
CA LYS A 159 15.33 9.18 6.27
C LYS A 159 15.58 8.59 7.66
N MET A 160 15.24 7.31 7.85
CA MET A 160 15.43 6.63 9.12
C MET A 160 16.89 6.57 9.52
N CYS A 161 17.78 6.19 8.60
CA CYS A 161 19.21 6.10 8.89
C CYS A 161 19.85 7.47 9.16
N THR A 162 19.44 8.50 8.43
CA THR A 162 19.85 9.88 8.70
C THR A 162 19.42 10.30 10.10
N TRP A 163 18.16 10.02 10.47
CA TRP A 163 17.65 10.33 11.81
C TRP A 163 18.46 9.62 12.91
N ILE A 164 18.75 8.32 12.76
CA ILE A 164 19.58 7.54 13.71
C ILE A 164 20.95 8.18 13.88
N ASN A 165 21.62 8.51 12.77
CA ASN A 165 22.94 9.11 12.77
C ASN A 165 22.95 10.47 13.48
N ASP A 166 22.02 11.35 13.17
CA ASP A 166 21.89 12.68 13.75
C ASP A 166 21.51 12.61 15.23
N TYR A 167 20.62 11.68 15.60
CA TYR A 167 20.26 11.41 16.99
C TYR A 167 21.47 10.96 17.81
N CYS A 168 22.22 9.99 17.31
CA CYS A 168 23.44 9.50 17.97
C CYS A 168 24.49 10.60 18.13
N LYS A 169 24.71 11.41 17.09
CA LYS A 169 25.62 12.57 17.16
C LYS A 169 25.16 13.59 18.20
N ALA A 170 23.89 13.95 18.23
CA ALA A 170 23.34 14.90 19.20
C ALA A 170 23.47 14.40 20.66
N LYS A 171 23.42 13.07 20.85
CA LYS A 171 23.66 12.43 22.17
C LYS A 171 25.12 12.11 22.43
N ASN A 172 26.05 12.53 21.58
CA ASN A 172 27.50 12.23 21.63
C ASN A 172 27.79 10.71 21.69
N ILE A 173 27.04 9.89 20.98
CA ILE A 173 27.28 8.46 20.81
C ILE A 173 28.22 8.25 19.63
N ASP A 174 29.27 7.45 19.81
CA ASP A 174 30.22 7.12 18.74
C ASP A 174 29.52 6.19 17.72
N VAL A 175 29.12 6.74 16.58
CA VAL A 175 28.38 6.02 15.55
C VAL A 175 29.16 4.83 14.97
N LYS A 176 30.50 4.86 14.97
CA LYS A 176 31.35 3.77 14.47
C LYS A 176 31.35 2.53 15.38
N LYS A 177 30.77 2.62 16.57
CA LYS A 177 30.64 1.52 17.52
C LYS A 177 29.22 0.97 17.61
N LEU A 178 28.31 1.41 16.74
CA LEU A 178 26.94 0.95 16.76
C LEU A 178 26.83 -0.45 16.14
N ASN A 179 26.32 -1.37 16.93
CA ASN A 179 25.92 -2.71 16.50
C ASN A 179 24.44 -2.68 16.11
N VAL A 180 24.17 -2.86 14.83
CA VAL A 180 22.81 -2.78 14.25
C VAL A 180 22.38 -4.17 13.79
N VAL A 181 21.15 -4.55 14.07
CA VAL A 181 20.51 -5.71 13.47
C VAL A 181 19.28 -5.25 12.67
N ASN A 182 19.01 -5.91 11.54
CA ASN A 182 17.83 -5.68 10.72
C ASN A 182 16.87 -6.87 10.80
N ILE A 183 15.65 -6.61 11.22
CA ILE A 183 14.53 -7.55 11.09
C ILE A 183 13.77 -7.13 9.82
N GLN A 184 14.03 -7.91 8.74
CA GLN A 184 13.56 -7.61 7.40
C GLN A 184 12.10 -8.00 7.20
N GLY A 185 11.43 -7.34 6.29
CA GLY A 185 10.14 -7.77 5.78
C GLY A 185 10.20 -9.07 4.98
N THR A 186 9.15 -9.34 4.22
CA THR A 186 9.11 -10.46 3.26
C THR A 186 10.16 -10.25 2.18
N ILE A 187 11.08 -11.19 2.04
CA ILE A 187 12.18 -11.09 1.08
C ILE A 187 11.64 -10.97 -0.35
N GLY A 188 12.15 -9.98 -1.08
CA GLY A 188 11.72 -9.67 -2.45
C GLY A 188 10.49 -8.76 -2.54
N ALA A 189 9.99 -8.27 -1.39
CA ALA A 189 8.98 -7.20 -1.38
C ALA A 189 9.64 -5.83 -1.51
N THR A 190 9.03 -4.91 -2.26
CA THR A 190 9.55 -3.55 -2.50
C THR A 190 9.97 -2.83 -1.23
N ALA A 191 9.17 -2.92 -0.16
CA ALA A 191 9.49 -2.30 1.13
C ALA A 191 10.76 -2.90 1.76
N GLU A 192 10.92 -4.23 1.73
CA GLU A 192 12.12 -4.91 2.21
C GLU A 192 13.35 -4.49 1.39
N ILE A 193 13.24 -4.53 0.07
CA ILE A 193 14.36 -4.16 -0.84
C ILE A 193 14.83 -2.73 -0.56
N GLY A 194 13.90 -1.77 -0.52
CA GLY A 194 14.24 -0.36 -0.36
C GLY A 194 14.74 -0.01 1.04
N ARG A 195 14.06 -0.46 2.10
CA ARG A 195 14.44 -0.19 3.50
C ARG A 195 15.77 -0.85 3.85
N THR A 196 15.98 -2.12 3.45
CA THR A 196 17.27 -2.83 3.61
C THR A 196 18.38 -2.12 2.85
N ARG A 197 18.16 -1.69 1.59
CA ARG A 197 19.16 -0.96 0.81
C ARG A 197 19.57 0.34 1.50
N GLY A 198 18.61 1.14 1.95
CA GLY A 198 18.88 2.38 2.70
C GLY A 198 19.76 2.13 3.93
N LEU A 199 19.46 1.08 4.71
CA LEU A 199 20.26 0.69 5.87
C LEU A 199 21.68 0.23 5.50
N GLN A 200 21.82 -0.57 4.44
CA GLN A 200 23.13 -1.07 4.01
C GLN A 200 24.06 0.07 3.57
N GLU A 201 23.54 0.99 2.73
CA GLU A 201 24.30 2.14 2.26
C GLU A 201 24.69 3.06 3.42
N ALA A 202 23.77 3.37 4.33
CA ALA A 202 24.04 4.16 5.53
C ALA A 202 25.05 3.47 6.47
N SER A 203 24.97 2.15 6.62
CA SER A 203 25.92 1.41 7.46
C SER A 203 27.34 1.51 6.92
N MET A 204 27.51 1.49 5.60
CA MET A 204 28.82 1.70 4.96
C MET A 204 29.28 3.15 5.10
N GLU A 205 28.40 4.12 4.87
CA GLU A 205 28.71 5.55 4.92
C GLU A 205 29.09 6.00 6.33
N TYR A 206 28.29 5.62 7.34
CA TYR A 206 28.49 6.06 8.72
C TYR A 206 29.41 5.15 9.53
N GLY A 207 29.78 3.98 8.97
CA GLY A 207 30.69 3.03 9.61
C GLY A 207 30.00 2.21 10.71
N TRP A 208 28.69 1.94 10.59
CA TRP A 208 27.98 1.09 11.53
C TRP A 208 28.35 -0.38 11.33
N ASN A 209 28.29 -1.15 12.42
CA ASN A 209 28.48 -2.58 12.40
C ASN A 209 27.12 -3.27 12.18
N LEU A 210 26.73 -3.52 10.92
CA LEU A 210 25.52 -4.27 10.58
C LEU A 210 25.76 -5.76 10.84
N LEU A 211 25.37 -6.24 12.02
CA LEU A 211 25.66 -7.59 12.51
C LEU A 211 24.90 -8.67 11.72
N ARG A 212 23.61 -8.43 11.46
CA ARG A 212 22.77 -9.41 10.82
C ARG A 212 21.53 -8.74 10.18
N LYS A 213 21.10 -9.31 9.07
CA LYS A 213 19.78 -9.13 8.46
C LYS A 213 19.06 -10.48 8.56
N ALA A 214 17.81 -10.49 9.01
CA ALA A 214 17.01 -11.71 9.17
C ALA A 214 15.54 -11.47 8.86
N PRO A 215 14.90 -12.35 8.05
CA PRO A 215 13.51 -12.17 7.64
C PRO A 215 12.53 -12.35 8.78
N GLY A 216 11.64 -11.38 8.99
CA GLY A 216 10.55 -11.36 9.94
C GLY A 216 9.18 -11.29 9.28
N ASP A 217 9.14 -11.30 7.94
CA ASP A 217 7.95 -11.46 7.09
C ASP A 217 6.81 -10.46 7.39
N PHE A 218 7.16 -9.28 7.93
CA PHE A 218 6.22 -8.23 8.37
C PHE A 218 5.25 -8.67 9.48
N THR A 219 5.51 -9.76 10.19
CA THR A 219 4.61 -10.25 11.24
C THR A 219 5.20 -10.09 12.64
N LYS A 220 4.33 -9.78 13.63
CA LYS A 220 4.71 -9.65 15.04
C LYS A 220 5.35 -10.92 15.60
N ALA A 221 4.74 -12.08 15.32
CA ALA A 221 5.22 -13.38 15.81
C ALA A 221 6.63 -13.70 15.28
N LYS A 222 6.87 -13.43 13.99
CA LYS A 222 8.16 -13.69 13.36
C LYS A 222 9.22 -12.69 13.82
N GLY A 223 8.85 -11.42 13.99
CA GLY A 223 9.72 -10.39 14.57
C GLY A 223 10.22 -10.80 15.96
N ARG A 224 9.33 -11.32 16.81
CA ARG A 224 9.68 -11.86 18.12
C ARG A 224 10.63 -13.06 18.05
N GLU A 225 10.34 -14.06 17.21
CA GLU A 225 11.19 -15.24 16.99
C GLU A 225 12.60 -14.85 16.54
N VAL A 226 12.69 -13.95 15.55
CA VAL A 226 13.96 -13.45 15.04
C VAL A 226 14.73 -12.70 16.11
N MET A 227 14.07 -11.82 16.88
CA MET A 227 14.74 -11.08 17.96
C MET A 227 15.30 -12.01 19.03
N LYS A 228 14.58 -13.06 19.42
CA LYS A 228 15.09 -14.10 20.34
C LYS A 228 16.38 -14.72 19.84
N SER A 229 16.42 -15.10 18.57
CA SER A 229 17.60 -15.65 17.93
C SER A 229 18.76 -14.66 17.92
N LEU A 230 18.51 -13.38 17.62
CA LEU A 230 19.53 -12.33 17.59
C LEU A 230 20.12 -12.06 18.98
N LEU A 231 19.27 -12.02 20.02
CA LEU A 231 19.72 -11.83 21.41
C LEU A 231 20.59 -12.98 21.92
N SER A 232 20.32 -14.21 21.44
CA SER A 232 21.15 -15.37 21.78
C SER A 232 22.53 -15.37 21.10
N GLN A 233 22.62 -14.78 19.90
CA GLN A 233 23.85 -14.77 19.09
C GLN A 233 24.77 -13.59 19.41
N TYR A 234 24.20 -12.43 19.76
CA TYR A 234 24.93 -11.18 19.90
C TYR A 234 24.83 -10.62 21.32
N LYS A 235 25.97 -10.51 22.02
CA LYS A 235 26.02 -9.97 23.39
C LYS A 235 25.61 -8.51 23.49
N VAL A 236 25.94 -7.72 22.46
CA VAL A 236 25.66 -6.28 22.39
C VAL A 236 24.97 -5.96 21.07
N ILE A 237 23.73 -5.54 21.18
CA ILE A 237 22.92 -4.94 20.10
C ILE A 237 22.58 -3.55 20.58
N ASN A 238 22.89 -2.52 19.78
CA ASN A 238 22.57 -1.13 20.10
C ASN A 238 21.25 -0.69 19.45
N ILE A 239 21.02 -1.12 18.20
CA ILE A 239 19.87 -0.72 17.39
C ILE A 239 19.25 -1.95 16.75
N VAL A 240 17.93 -2.04 16.85
CA VAL A 240 17.08 -2.97 16.10
C VAL A 240 16.30 -2.15 15.07
N TYR A 241 16.65 -2.34 13.82
CA TYR A 241 15.98 -1.74 12.68
C TYR A 241 14.91 -2.73 12.19
N CYS A 242 13.66 -2.47 12.53
CA CYS A 242 12.52 -3.30 12.14
C CYS A 242 11.82 -2.65 10.94
N GLU A 243 11.66 -3.40 9.86
CA GLU A 243 11.12 -2.85 8.62
C GLU A 243 9.59 -2.69 8.63
N ASN A 244 8.93 -2.92 9.78
CA ASN A 244 7.56 -2.46 10.06
C ASN A 244 7.25 -2.47 11.56
N ASP A 245 6.09 -1.92 11.93
CA ASP A 245 5.61 -1.80 13.30
C ASP A 245 5.34 -3.16 13.97
N GLU A 246 4.76 -4.11 13.25
CA GLU A 246 4.43 -5.43 13.78
C GLU A 246 5.70 -6.17 14.26
N MET A 247 6.75 -6.15 13.45
CA MET A 247 8.03 -6.75 13.84
C MET A 247 8.70 -5.99 14.99
N ALA A 248 8.57 -4.66 15.03
CA ALA A 248 9.08 -3.85 16.13
C ALA A 248 8.37 -4.19 17.45
N MET A 249 7.06 -4.33 17.44
CA MET A 249 6.29 -4.78 18.62
C MET A 249 6.74 -6.15 19.11
N GLY A 250 6.91 -7.11 18.20
CA GLY A 250 7.42 -8.44 18.54
C GLY A 250 8.84 -8.41 19.09
N ALA A 251 9.73 -7.58 18.51
CA ALA A 251 11.09 -7.43 18.99
C ALA A 251 11.15 -6.80 20.39
N ILE A 252 10.33 -5.78 20.66
CA ILE A 252 10.21 -5.12 21.96
C ILE A 252 9.79 -6.14 23.03
N GLU A 253 8.74 -6.91 22.77
CA GLU A 253 8.27 -7.96 23.70
C GLU A 253 9.38 -8.96 24.06
N GLU A 254 10.18 -9.38 23.08
CA GLU A 254 11.26 -10.34 23.35
C GLU A 254 12.44 -9.71 24.08
N ILE A 255 12.83 -8.46 23.74
CA ILE A 255 13.89 -7.74 24.45
C ILE A 255 13.53 -7.61 25.94
N GLU A 256 12.28 -7.24 26.23
CA GLU A 256 11.79 -7.08 27.62
C GLU A 256 11.67 -8.44 28.33
N ALA A 257 11.24 -9.50 27.64
CA ALA A 257 11.17 -10.86 28.18
C ALA A 257 12.55 -11.42 28.60
N GLU A 258 13.60 -11.04 27.85
CA GLU A 258 15.00 -11.37 28.17
C GLU A 258 15.63 -10.42 29.21
N GLY A 259 14.79 -9.59 29.89
CA GLY A 259 15.21 -8.69 30.98
C GLY A 259 16.07 -7.52 30.51
N LYS A 260 16.13 -7.24 29.22
CA LYS A 260 16.83 -6.09 28.67
C LYS A 260 15.91 -4.87 28.59
N LYS A 261 16.50 -3.68 28.45
CA LYS A 261 15.74 -2.42 28.38
C LYS A 261 15.68 -1.90 26.96
N VAL A 262 14.49 -1.58 26.51
CA VAL A 262 14.24 -0.86 25.26
C VAL A 262 14.29 0.64 25.52
N GLY A 263 14.77 1.41 24.56
CA GLY A 263 14.80 2.87 24.61
C GLY A 263 16.04 3.47 23.94
N SER A 264 16.06 4.78 23.87
CA SER A 264 17.08 5.53 23.10
C SER A 264 18.38 5.79 23.85
N ASN A 265 18.47 5.48 25.16
CA ASN A 265 19.69 5.68 25.95
C ASN A 265 20.66 4.51 25.78
N ILE A 266 21.28 4.42 24.58
CA ILE A 266 22.26 3.39 24.23
C ILE A 266 23.44 3.36 25.22
N ARG A 267 23.88 4.53 25.75
CA ARG A 267 24.98 4.59 26.72
C ARG A 267 24.67 3.89 28.03
N ALA A 268 23.39 3.88 28.45
CA ALA A 268 22.92 3.15 29.62
C ALA A 268 22.61 1.67 29.32
N GLY A 269 22.95 1.17 28.14
CA GLY A 269 22.72 -0.21 27.73
C GLY A 269 21.29 -0.49 27.25
N GLN A 270 20.50 0.54 26.94
CA GLN A 270 19.21 0.34 26.28
C GLN A 270 19.40 -0.02 24.81
N ILE A 271 18.46 -0.79 24.27
CA ILE A 271 18.40 -1.14 22.86
C ILE A 271 17.40 -0.20 22.18
N MET A 272 17.90 0.59 21.23
CA MET A 272 17.05 1.47 20.41
C MET A 272 16.30 0.62 19.39
N VAL A 273 14.97 0.77 19.33
CA VAL A 273 14.13 0.17 18.30
C VAL A 273 13.61 1.29 17.40
N VAL A 274 13.75 1.11 16.10
CA VAL A 274 13.17 1.97 15.07
C VAL A 274 12.27 1.15 14.15
N SER A 275 11.28 1.80 13.53
CA SER A 275 10.23 1.13 12.80
C SER A 275 9.76 1.92 11.57
N PHE A 276 8.89 1.30 10.79
CA PHE A 276 8.19 1.88 9.65
C PHE A 276 6.70 1.57 9.77
N ASP A 277 5.89 2.21 8.99
CA ASP A 277 4.43 2.21 8.87
C ASP A 277 3.78 3.36 9.64
N GLY A 278 3.80 3.38 10.97
CA GLY A 278 3.29 4.47 11.78
C GLY A 278 1.77 4.63 11.73
N VAL A 279 1.03 3.55 11.44
CA VAL A 279 -0.42 3.64 11.20
C VAL A 279 -1.26 3.18 12.38
N SER A 280 -0.78 2.23 13.17
CA SER A 280 -1.52 1.73 14.32
C SER A 280 -1.36 2.64 15.54
N GLU A 281 -2.43 2.78 16.33
CA GLU A 281 -2.36 3.53 17.59
C GLU A 281 -1.47 2.84 18.62
N GLU A 282 -1.37 1.50 18.56
CA GLU A 282 -0.45 0.73 19.40
C GLU A 282 1.01 1.13 19.13
N ALA A 283 1.43 1.19 17.86
CA ALA A 283 2.79 1.61 17.50
C ALA A 283 3.06 3.05 17.90
N LYS A 284 2.12 3.98 17.67
CA LYS A 284 2.23 5.38 18.10
C LYS A 284 2.34 5.50 19.62
N GLN A 285 1.61 4.67 20.37
CA GLN A 285 1.74 4.63 21.82
C GLN A 285 3.12 4.17 22.27
N LEU A 286 3.72 3.18 21.61
CA LEU A 286 5.10 2.76 21.87
C LEU A 286 6.12 3.87 21.57
N VAL A 287 5.84 4.76 20.61
CA VAL A 287 6.66 5.97 20.40
C VAL A 287 6.51 6.92 21.58
N ARG A 288 5.28 7.23 22.03
CA ARG A 288 5.04 8.10 23.20
C ARG A 288 5.73 7.58 24.47
N ASP A 289 5.74 6.26 24.63
CA ASP A 289 6.38 5.57 25.76
C ASP A 289 7.90 5.48 25.62
N GLY A 290 8.47 5.91 24.49
CA GLY A 290 9.91 5.85 24.21
C GLY A 290 10.43 4.43 23.94
N LYS A 291 9.56 3.46 23.70
CA LYS A 291 9.92 2.08 23.34
C LYS A 291 10.27 1.97 21.85
N ILE A 292 9.57 2.67 20.98
CA ILE A 292 10.01 2.92 19.60
C ILE A 292 10.58 4.33 19.57
N SER A 293 11.82 4.46 19.14
CA SER A 293 12.52 5.75 19.16
C SER A 293 12.14 6.64 17.98
N CYS A 294 11.89 6.05 16.83
CA CYS A 294 11.43 6.74 15.62
C CYS A 294 10.68 5.79 14.68
N ILE A 295 9.68 6.31 14.00
CA ILE A 295 8.95 5.65 12.91
C ILE A 295 9.05 6.53 11.66
N ALA A 296 9.34 5.93 10.50
CA ALA A 296 9.07 6.53 9.21
C ALA A 296 7.69 6.06 8.73
N GLU A 297 6.80 7.01 8.41
CA GLU A 297 5.45 6.69 7.96
C GLU A 297 5.47 5.99 6.61
N CYS A 298 4.58 5.00 6.43
CA CYS A 298 4.19 4.40 5.17
C CYS A 298 2.66 4.40 5.10
N ASN A 299 2.08 5.22 4.23
CA ASN A 299 0.65 5.51 4.26
C ASN A 299 -0.18 4.45 3.52
N PRO A 300 -1.10 3.71 4.18
CA PRO A 300 -1.89 2.64 3.59
C PRO A 300 -3.09 3.13 2.76
N LEU A 301 -3.45 4.42 2.83
CA LEU A 301 -4.68 4.94 2.23
C LEU A 301 -4.49 5.21 0.72
N HIS A 302 -4.37 4.14 -0.06
CA HIS A 302 -4.18 4.24 -1.51
C HIS A 302 -5.48 4.47 -2.28
N SER A 303 -6.63 4.10 -1.71
CA SER A 303 -7.92 4.13 -2.42
C SER A 303 -8.32 5.49 -3.02
N PRO A 304 -8.09 6.66 -2.37
CA PRO A 304 -8.39 7.95 -2.99
C PRO A 304 -7.58 8.19 -4.27
N ARG A 305 -6.31 7.75 -4.27
CA ARG A 305 -5.40 7.87 -5.42
C ARG A 305 -5.79 6.92 -6.54
N VAL A 306 -6.11 5.65 -6.21
CA VAL A 306 -6.59 4.66 -7.18
C VAL A 306 -7.87 5.16 -7.85
N ARG A 307 -8.81 5.74 -7.08
CA ARG A 307 -10.02 6.33 -7.64
C ARG A 307 -9.71 7.49 -8.60
N ALA A 308 -8.83 8.40 -8.20
CA ALA A 308 -8.41 9.51 -9.07
C ALA A 308 -7.70 9.02 -10.34
N ILE A 309 -6.93 7.94 -10.26
CA ILE A 309 -6.31 7.27 -11.41
C ILE A 309 -7.38 6.74 -12.35
N ILE A 310 -8.37 5.98 -11.85
CA ILE A 310 -9.47 5.43 -12.66
C ILE A 310 -10.24 6.57 -13.34
N GLU A 311 -10.62 7.61 -12.60
CA GLU A 311 -11.33 8.78 -13.15
C GLU A 311 -10.56 9.50 -14.30
N LYS A 312 -9.21 9.49 -14.24
CA LYS A 312 -8.35 10.03 -15.29
C LYS A 312 -8.27 9.09 -16.50
N LEU A 313 -8.13 7.79 -16.26
CA LEU A 313 -8.12 6.77 -17.31
C LEU A 313 -9.45 6.78 -18.10
N GLU A 314 -10.59 6.90 -17.42
CA GLU A 314 -11.92 7.03 -18.06
C GLU A 314 -12.03 8.28 -18.96
N LYS A 315 -11.27 9.34 -18.65
CA LYS A 315 -11.19 10.55 -19.48
C LYS A 315 -10.15 10.46 -20.61
N GLY A 316 -9.40 9.35 -20.68
CA GLY A 316 -8.30 9.18 -21.64
C GLY A 316 -7.06 10.03 -21.31
N GLU A 317 -6.89 10.45 -20.06
CA GLU A 317 -5.73 11.23 -19.63
C GLU A 317 -4.49 10.35 -19.47
N THR A 318 -3.32 10.89 -19.82
CA THR A 318 -2.04 10.23 -19.57
C THR A 318 -1.62 10.40 -18.10
N LEU A 319 -1.14 9.34 -17.50
CA LEU A 319 -0.70 9.31 -16.09
C LEU A 319 0.82 9.25 -15.94
N PRO A 320 1.40 9.86 -14.91
CA PRO A 320 2.77 9.55 -14.51
C PRO A 320 2.88 8.06 -14.17
N LYS A 321 3.95 7.40 -14.65
CA LYS A 321 4.16 5.98 -14.43
C LYS A 321 4.34 5.65 -12.94
N LEU A 322 5.06 6.49 -12.21
CA LEU A 322 5.33 6.37 -10.78
C LEU A 322 4.70 7.55 -10.03
N GLN A 323 3.88 7.23 -9.04
CA GLN A 323 3.20 8.22 -8.20
C GLN A 323 3.54 7.96 -6.74
N TYR A 324 4.46 8.77 -6.21
CA TYR A 324 4.92 8.66 -4.83
C TYR A 324 3.98 9.34 -3.84
N VAL A 325 3.84 8.73 -2.68
CA VAL A 325 3.08 9.26 -1.54
C VAL A 325 4.03 10.08 -0.66
N ASN A 326 3.59 11.28 -0.23
CA ASN A 326 4.32 12.06 0.78
C ASN A 326 4.03 11.52 2.18
N GLU A 327 5.08 11.35 2.98
CA GLU A 327 5.01 10.67 4.25
C GLU A 327 5.87 11.37 5.31
N ASN A 328 5.44 11.26 6.56
CA ASN A 328 6.01 11.92 7.72
C ASN A 328 7.05 11.04 8.44
N MET A 329 7.63 11.59 9.51
CA MET A 329 8.39 10.84 10.50
C MET A 329 7.87 11.20 11.89
N TYR A 330 7.88 10.22 12.80
CA TYR A 330 7.43 10.38 14.18
C TYR A 330 8.52 9.93 15.14
N ALA A 331 8.86 10.76 16.12
CA ALA A 331 9.87 10.44 17.13
C ALA A 331 9.32 10.63 18.55
N HIS A 332 9.93 9.95 19.54
CA HIS A 332 9.54 10.01 20.94
C HIS A 332 10.02 11.28 21.65
N ASP A 333 11.09 11.91 21.17
CA ASP A 333 11.64 13.13 21.76
C ASP A 333 12.04 14.18 20.71
N ASN A 334 12.36 15.36 21.17
CA ASN A 334 12.66 16.51 20.31
C ASN A 334 14.16 16.66 19.96
N THR A 335 14.98 15.63 20.14
CA THR A 335 16.42 15.66 19.87
C THR A 335 16.73 15.97 18.40
N VAL A 336 15.96 15.37 17.49
CA VAL A 336 16.07 15.58 16.03
C VAL A 336 14.69 15.90 15.49
N ARG A 337 14.45 17.17 15.16
CA ARG A 337 13.15 17.65 14.61
C ARG A 337 13.16 17.82 13.11
N LYS A 338 14.32 17.70 12.49
CA LYS A 338 14.53 17.90 11.06
C LYS A 338 15.74 17.10 10.64
N ILE A 339 15.66 16.47 9.51
CA ILE A 339 16.78 15.78 8.86
C ILE A 339 16.95 16.30 7.45
N ASN A 340 18.16 16.17 6.89
CA ASN A 340 18.45 16.50 5.50
C ASN A 340 18.89 15.23 4.76
N VAL A 341 18.13 14.82 3.75
CA VAL A 341 18.47 13.69 2.89
C VAL A 341 18.72 14.21 1.48
N GLN A 342 19.93 14.09 0.99
CA GLN A 342 20.35 14.50 -0.36
C GLN A 342 19.94 15.94 -0.72
N GLY A 343 20.06 16.87 0.23
CA GLY A 343 19.72 18.28 0.04
C GLY A 343 18.25 18.63 0.28
N THR A 344 17.39 17.66 0.53
CA THR A 344 15.97 17.87 0.87
C THR A 344 15.76 17.75 2.37
N ASP A 345 15.05 18.72 2.92
CA ASP A 345 14.72 18.77 4.34
C ASP A 345 13.40 18.06 4.64
N PHE A 346 13.40 17.22 5.67
CA PHE A 346 12.21 16.53 6.16
C PHE A 346 11.99 16.83 7.64
N SER A 347 10.75 17.16 7.99
CA SER A 347 10.35 17.37 9.38
C SER A 347 10.16 16.06 10.12
N VAL A 348 10.45 16.06 11.42
CA VAL A 348 10.19 14.96 12.34
C VAL A 348 9.22 15.43 13.41
N THR A 349 8.04 14.83 13.44
CA THR A 349 6.99 15.15 14.41
C THR A 349 7.24 14.40 15.72
N VAL A 350 7.19 15.11 16.84
CA VAL A 350 7.32 14.50 18.17
C VAL A 350 5.93 14.08 18.65
N LEU A 351 5.75 12.81 18.97
CA LEU A 351 4.52 12.30 19.57
C LEU A 351 4.60 12.45 21.10
N ASN A 352 3.86 13.39 21.66
CA ASN A 352 3.80 13.60 23.10
C ASN A 352 2.64 12.83 23.72
N SER A 353 2.75 12.51 25.02
CA SER A 353 1.68 11.88 25.81
C SER A 353 0.41 12.74 25.91
N SER A 354 0.51 14.05 25.61
CA SER A 354 -0.62 14.97 25.59
C SER A 354 -1.42 14.98 24.27
N ASP A 355 -0.92 14.32 23.23
CA ASP A 355 -1.60 14.23 21.92
C ASP A 355 -2.62 13.07 21.88
N ILE A 356 -3.14 12.72 23.08
CA ILE A 356 -4.29 11.82 23.22
C ILE A 356 -5.52 12.72 23.02
N ASP A 357 -5.93 12.87 21.88
CA ASP A 357 -7.27 13.03 21.34
C ASP A 357 -7.24 13.81 20.02
N THR A 358 -7.65 13.18 19.03
CA THR A 358 -8.67 13.52 18.06
C THR A 358 -8.50 12.55 16.89
N GLY A 359 -9.20 11.44 16.95
CA GLY A 359 -9.37 10.50 15.84
C GLY A 359 -10.13 11.12 14.67
N SER A 360 -9.68 12.29 14.21
CA SER A 360 -10.32 12.97 13.09
C SER A 360 -9.39 13.98 12.44
N GLN A 361 -8.24 13.56 11.91
CA GLN A 361 -7.55 14.32 10.85
C GLN A 361 -6.38 13.52 10.22
N ILE A 362 -6.64 12.30 9.73
CA ILE A 362 -5.82 11.70 8.69
C ILE A 362 -6.61 11.75 7.37
N VAL A 363 -7.17 12.91 7.09
CA VAL A 363 -7.65 13.27 5.76
C VAL A 363 -7.03 14.62 5.43
N GLN A 364 -5.73 14.65 5.16
CA GLN A 364 -5.22 15.74 4.36
C GLN A 364 -5.72 15.53 2.92
N LYS A 365 -6.55 16.48 2.46
CA LYS A 365 -6.87 16.62 1.04
C LYS A 365 -5.58 16.54 0.23
N PRO A 366 -5.59 15.92 -0.96
CA PRO A 366 -4.48 16.05 -1.88
C PRO A 366 -4.30 17.55 -2.15
N GLU A 367 -3.16 18.12 -1.80
CA GLU A 367 -2.77 19.41 -2.34
C GLU A 367 -2.52 19.19 -3.82
N ASP A 368 -3.34 19.84 -4.64
CA ASP A 368 -3.14 19.98 -6.08
C ASP A 368 -1.80 20.71 -6.32
N ASN A 369 -0.80 19.98 -6.82
CA ASN A 369 0.33 20.51 -7.55
C ASN A 369 0.74 19.51 -8.63
#